data_b546291e2f3b932a075f643784231ce4
#
_entry.id   b546291e2f3b932a075f643784231ce4
#
_cell.length_a   1.000
_cell.length_b   1.000
_cell.length_c   1.000
_cell.angle_alpha   90.00
_cell.angle_beta   90.00
_cell.angle_gamma   90.00
#
_symmetry.space_group_name_H-M   'P 1'
#
loop_
_entity.id
_entity.type
_entity.pdbx_description
1 polymer ?
#
loop_
_entity_poly.entity_id
_entity_poly.type
_entity_poly.pdbx_seq_one_letter_code
_entity_poly.pdbx_strand_id
1 'polypeptide(L)'
;IVDSNILQVAADREIEHATGKNVQGLTRQWMTDFGANVVVHEGVHLPVHDVKSYFEANKALLDFDNYRSLLMERPVHTKSKNEAPAHFMPSAEVHRSLFGTGGTFAGSVSDSVVFRTVEVAEDAKVRHSVILQGGKIGAGADLSYVIMDKDAVIEPGVVLHGTPEMPIIVGKEAVVRAAKKQVTV
;
A
#
# COMPACT_ATOMS: atom_id res chain seq x y z
N ILE A 1 3.37 14.41 22.37
CA ILE A 1 4.06 13.85 23.54
C ILE A 1 3.06 13.91 24.67
N VAL A 2 2.82 12.81 25.37
CA VAL A 2 1.89 12.70 26.49
C VAL A 2 2.68 12.25 27.71
N ASP A 3 2.39 12.85 28.86
CA ASP A 3 2.98 12.43 30.13
C ASP A 3 2.52 11.00 30.46
N SER A 4 3.45 10.17 30.99
CA SER A 4 3.18 8.76 31.29
C SER A 4 2.08 8.57 32.34
N ASN A 5 1.97 9.49 33.31
CA ASN A 5 0.93 9.43 34.34
C ASN A 5 -0.44 9.70 33.73
N ILE A 6 -0.56 10.65 32.78
CA ILE A 6 -1.79 10.91 32.05
C ILE A 6 -2.21 9.69 31.23
N LEU A 7 -1.24 9.05 30.54
CA LEU A 7 -1.50 7.80 29.81
C LEU A 7 -2.04 6.71 30.70
N GLN A 8 -1.47 6.53 31.90
CA GLN A 8 -1.92 5.51 32.83
C GLN A 8 -3.33 5.79 33.34
N VAL A 9 -3.60 7.01 33.79
CA VAL A 9 -4.95 7.42 34.25
C VAL A 9 -6.00 7.25 33.13
N ALA A 10 -5.61 7.57 31.90
CA ALA A 10 -6.53 7.44 30.76
C ALA A 10 -6.77 5.96 30.40
N ALA A 11 -5.74 5.10 30.49
CA ALA A 11 -5.89 3.66 30.25
C ALA A 11 -6.76 3.02 31.34
N ASP A 12 -6.56 3.37 32.61
CA ASP A 12 -7.36 2.85 33.71
C ASP A 12 -8.84 3.23 33.56
N ARG A 13 -9.12 4.47 33.19
CA ARG A 13 -10.51 4.92 32.88
C ARG A 13 -11.15 4.17 31.73
N GLU A 14 -10.38 3.85 30.67
CA GLU A 14 -10.93 3.09 29.55
C GLU A 14 -11.18 1.63 29.92
N ILE A 15 -10.33 1.04 30.77
CA ILE A 15 -10.55 -0.30 31.32
C ILE A 15 -11.84 -0.33 32.17
N GLU A 16 -12.07 0.69 33.00
CA GLU A 16 -13.25 0.77 33.85
C GLU A 16 -14.54 1.02 33.09
N HIS A 17 -14.51 1.82 32.03
CA HIS A 17 -15.71 2.35 31.38
C HIS A 17 -15.93 1.82 29.97
N ALA A 18 -14.93 1.15 29.36
CA ALA A 18 -14.97 0.52 28.03
C ALA A 18 -15.74 1.36 26.98
N THR A 19 -15.31 2.61 26.77
CA THR A 19 -16.06 3.56 25.90
C THR A 19 -16.10 3.13 24.45
N GLY A 20 -15.26 2.15 24.06
CA GLY A 20 -15.14 1.66 22.69
C GLY A 20 -14.56 2.69 21.70
N LYS A 21 -13.99 3.78 22.21
CA LYS A 21 -13.37 4.80 21.38
C LYS A 21 -12.05 4.30 20.83
N ASN A 22 -11.78 4.62 19.58
CA ASN A 22 -10.45 4.43 19.02
C ASN A 22 -9.45 5.43 19.63
N VAL A 23 -8.14 5.20 19.38
CA VAL A 23 -7.04 6.04 19.92
C VAL A 23 -7.24 7.53 19.63
N GLN A 24 -7.78 7.90 18.47
CA GLN A 24 -8.05 9.30 18.12
C GLN A 24 -9.17 9.90 18.98
N GLY A 25 -10.22 9.16 19.21
CA GLY A 25 -11.33 9.57 20.09
C GLY A 25 -10.86 9.76 21.52
N LEU A 26 -10.05 8.86 22.04
CA LEU A 26 -9.44 8.95 23.36
C LEU A 26 -8.48 10.14 23.48
N THR A 27 -7.60 10.33 22.47
CA THR A 27 -6.68 11.47 22.48
C THR A 27 -7.42 12.80 22.50
N ARG A 28 -8.49 12.95 21.72
CA ARG A 28 -9.32 14.16 21.71
C ARG A 28 -9.97 14.41 23.08
N GLN A 29 -10.46 13.36 23.73
CA GLN A 29 -11.02 13.48 25.07
C GLN A 29 -9.94 13.88 26.09
N TRP A 30 -8.76 13.29 26.05
CA TRP A 30 -7.66 13.64 26.94
C TRP A 30 -7.21 15.09 26.78
N MET A 31 -7.18 15.60 25.54
CA MET A 31 -6.92 17.02 25.28
C MET A 31 -7.93 17.92 25.98
N THR A 32 -9.18 17.51 26.06
CA THR A 32 -10.23 18.26 26.75
C THR A 32 -10.12 18.15 28.26
N ASP A 33 -9.83 16.94 28.77
CA ASP A 33 -9.84 16.65 30.21
C ASP A 33 -8.59 17.18 30.94
N PHE A 34 -7.44 17.15 30.28
CA PHE A 34 -6.13 17.48 30.87
C PHE A 34 -5.49 18.73 30.29
N GLY A 35 -6.13 19.35 29.31
CA GLY A 35 -5.53 20.42 28.52
C GLY A 35 -4.45 19.90 27.58
N ALA A 36 -4.15 20.66 26.54
CA ALA A 36 -3.09 20.33 25.59
C ALA A 36 -2.41 21.56 25.02
N ASN A 37 -1.12 21.47 24.81
CA ASN A 37 -0.40 22.40 23.97
C ASN A 37 -0.45 21.92 22.52
N VAL A 38 -0.84 22.82 21.62
CA VAL A 38 -0.91 22.49 20.20
C VAL A 38 0.45 22.77 19.56
N VAL A 39 1.00 21.74 18.92
CA VAL A 39 2.18 21.87 18.05
C VAL A 39 1.71 21.64 16.62
N VAL A 40 1.85 22.65 15.78
CA VAL A 40 1.54 22.53 14.36
C VAL A 40 2.71 21.82 13.68
N HIS A 41 2.40 20.72 13.02
CA HIS A 41 3.35 20.00 12.17
C HIS A 41 3.19 20.47 10.72
N GLU A 42 4.24 21.12 10.21
CA GLU A 42 4.35 21.48 8.79
C GLU A 42 5.02 20.33 8.06
N GLY A 43 4.26 19.59 7.26
CA GLY A 43 4.78 18.46 6.50
C GLY A 43 3.70 17.51 6.03
N VAL A 44 4.12 16.53 5.24
CA VAL A 44 3.23 15.51 4.69
C VAL A 44 2.77 14.58 5.81
N HIS A 45 1.47 14.41 5.93
CA HIS A 45 0.84 13.45 6.83
C HIS A 45 -0.11 12.55 6.04
N LEU A 46 0.18 11.25 6.00
CA LEU A 46 -0.61 10.26 5.28
C LEU A 46 -1.24 9.29 6.30
N PRO A 47 -2.45 9.59 6.80
CA PRO A 47 -3.12 8.72 7.76
C PRO A 47 -3.59 7.43 7.08
N VAL A 48 -3.42 6.30 7.77
CA VAL A 48 -3.87 4.98 7.30
C VAL A 48 -4.81 4.40 8.34
N HIS A 49 -6.09 4.31 8.00
CA HIS A 49 -7.15 3.81 8.90
C HIS A 49 -7.90 2.62 8.31
N ASP A 50 -7.96 2.55 6.98
CA ASP A 50 -8.68 1.57 6.22
C ASP A 50 -7.97 1.26 4.89
N VAL A 51 -8.55 0.40 4.09
CA VAL A 51 -8.01 0.00 2.78
C VAL A 51 -7.89 1.17 1.82
N LYS A 52 -8.88 2.07 1.82
CA LYS A 52 -8.88 3.23 0.94
C LYS A 52 -7.74 4.17 1.30
N SER A 53 -7.61 4.56 2.57
CA SER A 53 -6.54 5.44 3.03
C SER A 53 -5.15 4.82 2.87
N TYR A 54 -5.02 3.49 3.02
CA TYR A 54 -3.79 2.76 2.69
C TYR A 54 -3.44 2.90 1.21
N PHE A 55 -4.42 2.70 0.35
CA PHE A 55 -4.24 2.84 -1.10
C PHE A 55 -3.83 4.26 -1.49
N GLU A 56 -4.55 5.27 -0.98
CA GLU A 56 -4.28 6.68 -1.21
C GLU A 56 -2.89 7.10 -0.68
N ALA A 57 -2.50 6.63 0.50
CA ALA A 57 -1.19 6.90 1.07
C ALA A 57 -0.04 6.35 0.20
N ASN A 58 -0.19 5.14 -0.33
CA ASN A 58 0.79 4.59 -1.28
C ASN A 58 0.83 5.41 -2.59
N LYS A 59 -0.33 5.77 -3.12
CA LYS A 59 -0.43 6.58 -4.35
C LYS A 59 0.15 7.97 -4.18
N ALA A 60 0.02 8.58 -3.00
CA ALA A 60 0.60 9.88 -2.70
C ALA A 60 2.14 9.89 -2.80
N LEU A 61 2.81 8.74 -2.65
CA LEU A 61 4.26 8.61 -2.86
C LEU A 61 4.70 8.71 -4.33
N LEU A 62 3.76 8.63 -5.28
CA LEU A 62 4.05 8.89 -6.70
C LEU A 62 4.28 10.37 -7.01
N ASP A 63 3.89 11.25 -6.10
CA ASP A 63 4.30 12.64 -6.10
C ASP A 63 5.71 12.76 -5.51
N PHE A 64 6.62 13.38 -6.28
CA PHE A 64 8.03 13.44 -5.90
C PHE A 64 8.27 14.26 -4.63
N ASP A 65 7.52 15.33 -4.40
CA ASP A 65 7.70 16.17 -3.21
C ASP A 65 7.26 15.41 -1.94
N ASN A 66 6.17 14.65 -2.01
CA ASN A 66 5.76 13.76 -0.92
C ASN A 66 6.80 12.68 -0.67
N TYR A 67 7.28 12.01 -1.72
CA TYR A 67 8.31 10.99 -1.62
C TYR A 67 9.59 11.53 -0.99
N ARG A 68 10.06 12.71 -1.46
CA ARG A 68 11.26 13.36 -0.94
C ARG A 68 11.12 13.71 0.53
N SER A 69 10.03 14.36 0.90
CA SER A 69 9.78 14.80 2.28
C SER A 69 9.70 13.64 3.28
N LEU A 70 9.06 12.53 2.88
CA LEU A 70 8.83 11.38 3.76
C LEU A 70 10.01 10.41 3.84
N LEU A 71 10.72 10.20 2.72
CA LEU A 71 11.68 9.09 2.61
C LEU A 71 13.13 9.53 2.36
N MET A 72 13.36 10.72 1.79
CA MET A 72 14.71 11.18 1.48
C MET A 72 15.24 12.18 2.52
N GLU A 73 14.44 13.14 2.94
CA GLU A 73 14.87 14.19 3.89
C GLU A 73 14.96 13.66 5.33
N ARG A 74 14.24 12.59 5.63
CA ARG A 74 14.26 11.93 6.95
C ARG A 74 14.61 10.46 6.77
N PRO A 75 15.86 10.05 7.10
CA PRO A 75 16.28 8.64 6.92
C PRO A 75 15.35 7.70 7.67
N VAL A 76 14.75 6.78 6.94
CA VAL A 76 13.91 5.73 7.52
C VAL A 76 14.77 4.50 7.73
N HIS A 77 15.04 4.17 9.00
CA HIS A 77 15.81 2.99 9.36
C HIS A 77 14.92 1.75 9.35
N THR A 78 15.03 0.97 8.28
CA THR A 78 14.29 -0.29 8.15
C THR A 78 15.23 -1.43 7.81
N LYS A 79 14.71 -2.67 7.87
CA LYS A 79 15.46 -3.84 7.43
C LYS A 79 15.71 -3.77 5.93
N SER A 80 16.96 -3.60 5.53
CA SER A 80 17.39 -3.69 4.13
C SER A 80 17.66 -5.13 3.74
N LYS A 81 17.46 -5.44 2.46
CA LYS A 81 17.89 -6.69 1.83
C LYS A 81 18.74 -6.37 0.61
N ASN A 82 19.82 -7.11 0.44
CA ASN A 82 20.67 -7.01 -0.74
C ASN A 82 20.04 -7.81 -1.89
N GLU A 83 19.15 -7.17 -2.61
CA GLU A 83 18.54 -7.71 -3.83
C GLU A 83 19.14 -7.02 -5.05
N ALA A 84 19.11 -7.68 -6.20
CA ALA A 84 19.53 -7.08 -7.47
C ALA A 84 18.67 -5.85 -7.79
N PRO A 85 19.13 -4.91 -8.60
CA PRO A 85 18.27 -3.86 -9.15
C PRO A 85 17.07 -4.43 -9.88
N ALA A 86 15.99 -3.63 -9.99
CA ALA A 86 14.85 -3.98 -10.83
C ALA A 86 15.27 -4.12 -12.30
N HIS A 87 14.82 -5.17 -12.96
CA HIS A 87 15.15 -5.48 -14.35
C HIS A 87 13.93 -5.20 -15.25
N PHE A 88 14.11 -4.30 -16.20
CA PHE A 88 13.09 -3.97 -17.19
C PHE A 88 13.48 -4.60 -18.53
N MET A 89 12.59 -5.45 -19.06
CA MET A 89 12.76 -6.08 -20.37
C MET A 89 12.52 -5.05 -21.48
N PRO A 90 13.00 -5.28 -22.72
CA PRO A 90 12.78 -4.35 -23.83
C PRO A 90 11.31 -4.09 -24.16
N SER A 91 10.41 -5.00 -23.82
CA SER A 91 8.95 -4.88 -23.98
C SER A 91 8.26 -4.11 -22.88
N ALA A 92 8.97 -3.77 -21.80
CA ALA A 92 8.37 -3.10 -20.65
C ALA A 92 8.02 -1.65 -20.94
N GLU A 93 6.80 -1.25 -20.61
CA GLU A 93 6.35 0.14 -20.67
C GLU A 93 6.08 0.64 -19.26
N VAL A 94 6.79 1.68 -18.85
CA VAL A 94 6.69 2.20 -17.48
C VAL A 94 6.36 3.69 -17.49
N HIS A 95 5.34 4.06 -16.74
CA HIS A 95 4.95 5.44 -16.56
C HIS A 95 4.60 5.73 -15.10
N ARG A 96 5.12 6.82 -14.56
CA ARG A 96 4.80 7.38 -13.22
C ARG A 96 4.58 6.33 -12.14
N SER A 97 5.60 5.47 -11.89
CA SER A 97 5.50 4.36 -10.97
C SER A 97 6.76 4.23 -10.10
N LEU A 98 6.60 3.72 -8.89
CA LEU A 98 7.70 3.41 -7.98
C LEU A 98 7.97 1.91 -7.98
N PHE A 99 9.24 1.54 -8.02
CA PHE A 99 9.67 0.13 -8.04
C PHE A 99 10.66 -0.17 -6.92
N GLY A 100 10.41 -1.28 -6.24
CA GLY A 100 11.39 -1.90 -5.36
C GLY A 100 12.45 -2.69 -6.13
N THR A 101 13.44 -3.18 -5.40
CA THR A 101 14.56 -3.98 -5.95
C THR A 101 14.14 -5.41 -6.30
N GLY A 102 14.92 -6.12 -7.12
CA GLY A 102 14.79 -7.55 -7.39
C GLY A 102 13.64 -7.97 -8.29
N GLY A 103 12.86 -7.04 -8.82
CA GLY A 103 11.73 -7.34 -9.70
C GLY A 103 12.12 -7.49 -11.18
N THR A 104 11.28 -8.20 -11.94
CA THR A 104 11.41 -8.33 -13.41
C THR A 104 10.13 -7.89 -14.09
N PHE A 105 10.26 -6.99 -15.06
CA PHE A 105 9.13 -6.32 -15.70
C PHE A 105 9.21 -6.45 -17.21
N ALA A 106 8.22 -7.11 -17.82
CA ALA A 106 8.09 -7.27 -19.27
C ALA A 106 6.79 -6.65 -19.80
N GLY A 107 5.82 -6.41 -18.95
CA GLY A 107 4.54 -5.79 -19.26
C GLY A 107 4.51 -4.27 -19.01
N SER A 108 3.31 -3.70 -19.07
CA SER A 108 3.05 -2.26 -18.85
C SER A 108 2.67 -1.98 -17.39
N VAL A 109 3.34 -0.99 -16.77
CA VAL A 109 3.06 -0.56 -15.40
C VAL A 109 2.91 0.95 -15.36
N SER A 110 1.75 1.44 -14.94
CA SER A 110 1.49 2.87 -14.83
C SER A 110 0.82 3.26 -13.52
N ASP A 111 1.16 4.45 -13.02
CA ASP A 111 0.56 5.04 -11.83
C ASP A 111 0.51 4.09 -10.62
N SER A 112 1.54 3.27 -10.43
CA SER A 112 1.52 2.15 -9.50
C SER A 112 2.73 2.15 -8.57
N VAL A 113 2.54 1.58 -7.39
CA VAL A 113 3.61 1.32 -6.43
C VAL A 113 3.87 -0.17 -6.39
N VAL A 114 5.07 -0.56 -6.81
CA VAL A 114 5.48 -1.96 -6.94
C VAL A 114 6.63 -2.23 -6.00
N PHE A 115 6.41 -3.13 -5.06
CA PHE A 115 7.41 -3.50 -4.07
C PHE A 115 8.45 -4.46 -4.68
N ARG A 116 9.39 -4.89 -3.85
CA ARG A 116 10.52 -5.71 -4.29
C ARG A 116 10.12 -7.11 -4.78
N THR A 117 10.95 -7.71 -5.63
CA THR A 117 10.83 -9.08 -6.14
C THR A 117 9.49 -9.38 -6.83
N VAL A 118 8.86 -8.37 -7.42
CA VAL A 118 7.63 -8.53 -8.20
C VAL A 118 7.97 -8.90 -9.64
N GLU A 119 7.22 -9.83 -10.20
CA GLU A 119 7.33 -10.26 -11.59
C GLU A 119 6.09 -9.81 -12.38
N VAL A 120 6.28 -9.07 -13.45
CA VAL A 120 5.21 -8.67 -14.39
C VAL A 120 5.54 -9.24 -15.76
N ALA A 121 4.78 -10.23 -16.20
CA ALA A 121 4.99 -10.94 -17.46
C ALA A 121 4.62 -10.08 -18.68
N GLU A 122 4.95 -10.57 -19.89
CA GLU A 122 4.64 -9.91 -21.15
C GLU A 122 3.14 -9.67 -21.33
N ASP A 123 2.78 -8.57 -21.99
CA ASP A 123 1.40 -8.13 -22.25
C ASP A 123 0.55 -7.90 -20.99
N ALA A 124 1.08 -8.10 -19.79
CA ALA A 124 0.39 -7.75 -18.57
C ALA A 124 0.29 -6.23 -18.40
N LYS A 125 -0.84 -5.76 -17.88
CA LYS A 125 -1.12 -4.34 -17.64
C LYS A 125 -1.44 -4.13 -16.16
N VAL A 126 -0.67 -3.26 -15.52
CA VAL A 126 -0.85 -2.89 -14.12
C VAL A 126 -1.04 -1.38 -14.04
N ARG A 127 -2.23 -0.96 -13.64
CA ARG A 127 -2.58 0.46 -13.60
C ARG A 127 -3.13 0.83 -12.22
N HIS A 128 -2.74 2.00 -11.71
CA HIS A 128 -3.26 2.55 -10.46
C HIS A 128 -3.29 1.52 -9.32
N SER A 129 -2.24 0.71 -9.16
CA SER A 129 -2.26 -0.45 -8.27
C SER A 129 -1.11 -0.42 -7.27
N VAL A 130 -1.26 -1.15 -6.17
CA VAL A 130 -0.23 -1.36 -5.16
C VAL A 130 0.08 -2.85 -5.11
N ILE A 131 1.28 -3.23 -5.55
CA ILE A 131 1.70 -4.63 -5.62
C ILE A 131 2.79 -4.87 -4.58
N LEU A 132 2.47 -5.66 -3.55
CA LEU A 132 3.42 -5.97 -2.49
C LEU A 132 4.45 -7.01 -2.93
N GLN A 133 5.45 -7.22 -2.08
CA GLN A 133 6.63 -8.04 -2.40
C GLN A 133 6.27 -9.46 -2.86
N GLY A 134 7.06 -9.98 -3.80
CA GLY A 134 6.95 -11.35 -4.29
C GLY A 134 5.72 -11.62 -5.18
N GLY A 135 4.95 -10.59 -5.50
CA GLY A 135 3.77 -10.72 -6.37
C GLY A 135 4.15 -11.16 -7.77
N LYS A 136 3.38 -12.10 -8.36
CA LYS A 136 3.58 -12.58 -9.72
C LYS A 136 2.34 -12.31 -10.56
N ILE A 137 2.52 -11.60 -11.66
CA ILE A 137 1.45 -11.20 -12.57
C ILE A 137 1.68 -11.86 -13.91
N GLY A 138 0.80 -12.79 -14.27
CA GLY A 138 0.87 -13.62 -15.47
C GLY A 138 0.64 -12.84 -16.76
N ALA A 139 1.09 -13.43 -17.87
CA ALA A 139 1.03 -12.81 -19.19
C ALA A 139 -0.40 -12.41 -19.58
N GLY A 140 -0.57 -11.21 -20.15
CA GLY A 140 -1.86 -10.70 -20.59
C GLY A 140 -2.86 -10.40 -19.47
N ALA A 141 -2.46 -10.46 -18.20
CA ALA A 141 -3.32 -10.05 -17.10
C ALA A 141 -3.57 -8.53 -17.13
N ASP A 142 -4.77 -8.08 -16.76
CA ASP A 142 -5.14 -6.68 -16.75
C ASP A 142 -5.65 -6.26 -15.37
N LEU A 143 -4.84 -5.50 -14.65
CA LEU A 143 -5.10 -5.06 -13.29
C LEU A 143 -5.27 -3.55 -13.24
N SER A 144 -6.35 -3.08 -12.63
CA SER A 144 -6.51 -1.67 -12.30
C SER A 144 -7.18 -1.49 -10.94
N TYR A 145 -6.66 -0.55 -10.13
CA TYR A 145 -7.10 -0.31 -8.76
C TYR A 145 -7.08 -1.61 -7.91
N VAL A 146 -5.94 -2.29 -7.91
CA VAL A 146 -5.73 -3.54 -7.17
C VAL A 146 -4.69 -3.32 -6.09
N ILE A 147 -4.95 -3.82 -4.90
CA ILE A 147 -3.97 -4.05 -3.85
C ILE A 147 -3.67 -5.55 -3.82
N MET A 148 -2.48 -5.92 -4.24
CA MET A 148 -2.04 -7.30 -4.23
C MET A 148 -1.07 -7.52 -3.08
N ASP A 149 -1.46 -8.37 -2.13
CA ASP A 149 -0.63 -8.66 -0.96
C ASP A 149 0.53 -9.60 -1.32
N LYS A 150 1.39 -9.85 -0.34
CA LYS A 150 2.67 -10.55 -0.51
C LYS A 150 2.50 -11.94 -1.09
N ASP A 151 3.42 -12.28 -1.99
CA ASP A 151 3.57 -13.62 -2.57
C ASP A 151 2.29 -14.14 -3.27
N ALA A 152 1.37 -13.23 -3.60
CA ALA A 152 0.17 -13.59 -4.36
C ALA A 152 0.48 -13.78 -5.84
N VAL A 153 -0.33 -14.57 -6.52
CA VAL A 153 -0.15 -14.93 -7.93
C VAL A 153 -1.42 -14.63 -8.72
N ILE A 154 -1.28 -13.88 -9.78
CA ILE A 154 -2.32 -13.66 -10.79
C ILE A 154 -1.98 -14.52 -12.00
N GLU A 155 -2.84 -15.47 -12.33
CA GLU A 155 -2.65 -16.33 -13.52
C GLU A 155 -2.79 -15.54 -14.82
N PRO A 156 -2.24 -16.05 -15.95
CA PRO A 156 -2.34 -15.38 -17.25
C PRO A 156 -3.78 -15.06 -17.67
N GLY A 157 -3.97 -13.89 -18.26
CA GLY A 157 -5.25 -13.43 -18.81
C GLY A 157 -6.31 -13.07 -17.76
N VAL A 158 -5.98 -13.03 -16.49
CA VAL A 158 -6.91 -12.57 -15.43
C VAL A 158 -7.15 -11.08 -15.56
N VAL A 159 -8.41 -10.66 -15.41
CA VAL A 159 -8.82 -9.26 -15.44
C VAL A 159 -9.40 -8.88 -14.07
N LEU A 160 -8.82 -7.88 -13.42
CA LEU A 160 -9.28 -7.34 -12.13
C LEU A 160 -9.35 -5.81 -12.23
N HIS A 161 -10.56 -5.28 -12.23
CA HIS A 161 -10.77 -3.84 -12.26
C HIS A 161 -11.55 -3.38 -11.03
N GLY A 162 -10.87 -2.76 -10.10
CA GLY A 162 -11.47 -2.05 -8.96
C GLY A 162 -11.78 -0.60 -9.31
N THR A 163 -12.03 0.20 -8.27
CA THR A 163 -12.21 1.65 -8.36
C THR A 163 -11.34 2.38 -7.33
N PRO A 164 -11.11 3.68 -7.46
CA PRO A 164 -10.38 4.45 -6.46
C PRO A 164 -10.97 4.34 -5.05
N GLU A 165 -12.32 4.27 -4.96
CA GLU A 165 -13.06 4.17 -3.69
C GLU A 165 -13.04 2.76 -3.11
N MET A 166 -13.02 1.75 -4.01
CA MET A 166 -13.05 0.33 -3.65
C MET A 166 -12.02 -0.44 -4.47
N PRO A 167 -10.73 -0.38 -4.12
CA PRO A 167 -9.72 -1.21 -4.75
C PRO A 167 -9.98 -2.69 -4.45
N ILE A 168 -9.70 -3.55 -5.43
CA ILE A 168 -9.77 -5.00 -5.24
C ILE A 168 -8.58 -5.44 -4.41
N ILE A 169 -8.83 -6.24 -3.39
CA ILE A 169 -7.78 -6.82 -2.54
C ILE A 169 -7.55 -8.27 -2.94
N VAL A 170 -6.30 -8.58 -3.29
CA VAL A 170 -5.83 -9.96 -3.44
C VAL A 170 -5.01 -10.30 -2.21
N GLY A 171 -5.49 -11.26 -1.42
CA GLY A 171 -4.87 -11.63 -0.14
C GLY A 171 -3.49 -12.28 -0.31
N LYS A 172 -2.74 -12.31 0.79
CA LYS A 172 -1.40 -12.91 0.85
C LYS A 172 -1.41 -14.36 0.36
N GLU A 173 -0.43 -14.71 -0.47
CA GLU A 173 -0.25 -16.06 -1.04
C GLU A 173 -1.46 -16.57 -1.85
N ALA A 174 -2.44 -15.71 -2.12
CA ALA A 174 -3.61 -16.07 -2.91
C ALA A 174 -3.24 -16.30 -4.39
N VAL A 175 -3.92 -17.27 -5.02
CA VAL A 175 -3.80 -17.51 -6.45
C VAL A 175 -5.13 -17.18 -7.12
N VAL A 176 -5.13 -16.13 -7.94
CA VAL A 176 -6.30 -15.72 -8.72
C VAL A 176 -6.23 -16.35 -10.09
N ARG A 177 -7.24 -17.14 -10.44
CA ARG A 177 -7.34 -17.88 -11.70
C ARG A 177 -8.29 -17.23 -12.68
N ALA A 178 -7.94 -17.31 -13.95
CA ALA A 178 -8.88 -16.91 -14.99
C ALA A 178 -10.14 -17.78 -14.93
N ALA A 179 -11.31 -17.16 -15.00
CA ALA A 179 -12.56 -17.90 -15.10
C ALA A 179 -12.50 -18.83 -16.34
N LYS A 180 -12.68 -20.13 -16.17
CA LYS A 180 -12.78 -21.06 -17.29
C LYS A 180 -13.98 -20.62 -18.15
N LYS A 181 -13.75 -20.23 -19.40
CA LYS A 181 -14.84 -20.08 -20.38
C LYS A 181 -15.54 -21.45 -20.45
N GLN A 182 -16.78 -21.54 -19.99
CA GLN A 182 -17.63 -22.67 -20.32
C GLN A 182 -17.84 -22.64 -21.84
N VAL A 183 -17.19 -23.56 -22.51
CA VAL A 183 -17.51 -23.85 -23.91
C VAL A 183 -18.79 -24.67 -23.86
N THR A 184 -19.94 -24.04 -24.10
CA THR A 184 -21.19 -24.74 -24.39
C THR A 184 -21.04 -25.29 -25.80
N VAL A 185 -20.97 -26.62 -25.91
CA VAL A 185 -21.00 -27.35 -27.18
C VAL A 185 -22.47 -27.51 -27.61
#